data_f1b09e5a84b1eb563f1acfe10a1468d5
#
_entry.id   f1b09e5a84b1eb563f1acfe10a1468d5
#
_cell.length_a   1.000
_cell.length_b   1.000
_cell.length_c   1.000
_cell.angle_alpha   90.00
_cell.angle_beta   90.00
_cell.angle_gamma   90.00
#
_symmetry.space_group_name_H-M   'P 1'
#
loop_
_entity.id
_entity.type
_entity.pdbx_description
1 polymer ?
#
loop_
_entity_poly.entity_id
_entity_poly.type
_entity_poly.pdbx_seq_one_letter_code
_entity_poly.pdbx_strand_id
1 'polypeptide(L)'
;MFNQQLPFCFTLLSCSSSPAFRNGQIISTLNKCGLFLCHRGEIEISLENKPYLIRHGDIYIYQPSTLVRLLHKSEDAEGTIIEVDLDYVIPIANKVINAENLLFMRKHPCVSLSEEQYVHITNLLENIENRIKSENKAEINMQRQHLMQELIKSLGQTFCYEILNAYFTNLPLQPLPQDKKDLIFQNFMLSLFRSYRKERNVNYYAKKQHISPRYFSSIIKEK
;
A
#
# COMPACT_ATOMS: atom_id res chain seq x y z
N MET A 1 20.02 -0.59 14.87
CA MET A 1 18.92 -0.81 15.84
C MET A 1 17.75 0.18 15.68
N PHE A 2 17.98 1.42 15.22
CA PHE A 2 16.92 2.43 15.02
C PHE A 2 15.84 1.98 14.00
N ASN A 3 16.22 1.32 12.90
CA ASN A 3 15.28 0.84 11.86
C ASN A 3 14.29 -0.24 12.31
N GLN A 4 14.53 -0.95 13.42
CA GLN A 4 13.63 -2.01 13.89
C GLN A 4 12.33 -1.50 14.55
N GLN A 5 12.24 -0.19 14.80
CA GLN A 5 11.07 0.43 15.45
C GLN A 5 10.23 1.30 14.51
N LEU A 6 10.63 1.44 13.25
CA LEU A 6 9.85 2.20 12.27
C LEU A 6 8.77 1.32 11.64
N PRO A 7 7.55 1.86 11.45
CA PRO A 7 6.43 1.10 10.90
C PRO A 7 6.46 0.98 9.35
N PHE A 8 7.53 1.41 8.72
CA PHE A 8 7.72 1.35 7.28
C PHE A 8 9.16 0.99 6.92
N CYS A 9 9.31 0.37 5.75
CA CYS A 9 10.59 -0.04 5.19
C CYS A 9 10.68 0.43 3.74
N PHE A 10 11.84 0.90 3.34
CA PHE A 10 12.15 1.30 1.96
C PHE A 10 13.14 0.31 1.35
N THR A 11 12.85 -0.16 0.16
CA THR A 11 13.74 -1.03 -0.62
C THR A 11 13.93 -0.44 -2.01
N LEU A 12 15.16 -0.02 -2.31
CA LEU A 12 15.54 0.38 -3.66
C LEU A 12 15.66 -0.85 -4.55
N LEU A 13 14.98 -0.81 -5.66
CA LEU A 13 15.03 -1.77 -6.74
C LEU A 13 15.95 -1.24 -7.82
N SER A 14 17.16 -1.79 -7.91
CA SER A 14 18.02 -1.57 -9.07
C SER A 14 18.25 -2.86 -9.83
N CYS A 15 18.34 -2.76 -11.14
CA CYS A 15 18.47 -3.93 -12.02
C CYS A 15 19.71 -4.77 -11.76
N SER A 16 20.77 -4.17 -11.27
CA SER A 16 22.11 -4.78 -11.20
C SER A 16 22.39 -5.59 -9.95
N SER A 17 21.59 -5.50 -8.88
CA SER A 17 22.06 -5.97 -7.57
C SER A 17 21.08 -6.72 -6.69
N SER A 18 19.81 -6.86 -7.06
CA SER A 18 18.86 -7.54 -6.18
C SER A 18 18.41 -8.91 -6.69
N PRO A 19 18.83 -10.01 -6.04
CA PRO A 19 18.28 -11.35 -6.29
C PRO A 19 16.78 -11.43 -5.93
N ALA A 20 16.22 -10.39 -5.31
CA ALA A 20 14.85 -10.33 -4.83
C ALA A 20 13.79 -10.16 -5.93
N PHE A 21 14.18 -9.92 -7.19
CA PHE A 21 13.24 -9.69 -8.29
C PHE A 21 13.55 -10.59 -9.49
N ARG A 22 13.23 -11.87 -9.34
CA ARG A 22 13.27 -12.82 -10.45
C ARG A 22 11.88 -12.95 -11.08
N ASN A 23 11.82 -13.13 -12.39
CA ASN A 23 10.57 -13.41 -13.10
C ASN A 23 9.83 -14.59 -12.45
N GLY A 24 8.54 -14.43 -12.24
CA GLY A 24 7.70 -15.40 -11.54
C GLY A 24 7.68 -15.29 -10.01
N GLN A 25 8.47 -14.39 -9.42
CA GLN A 25 8.50 -14.20 -7.97
C GLN A 25 7.22 -13.52 -7.47
N ILE A 26 6.74 -13.99 -6.32
CA ILE A 26 5.62 -13.38 -5.61
C ILE A 26 6.15 -12.30 -4.67
N ILE A 27 5.65 -11.07 -4.86
CA ILE A 27 6.06 -9.86 -4.13
C ILE A 27 4.95 -9.46 -3.14
N SER A 28 4.37 -10.37 -2.42
CA SER A 28 3.27 -10.01 -1.50
C SER A 28 3.56 -10.46 -0.10
N THR A 29 3.26 -9.58 0.86
CA THR A 29 3.31 -9.88 2.28
C THR A 29 1.90 -9.90 2.86
N LEU A 30 1.62 -10.86 3.74
CA LEU A 30 0.29 -11.07 4.33
C LEU A 30 -0.18 -9.91 5.22
N ASN A 31 0.76 -9.21 5.88
CA ASN A 31 0.47 -8.25 6.95
C ASN A 31 0.93 -6.82 6.64
N LYS A 32 1.36 -6.55 5.40
CA LYS A 32 1.81 -5.23 4.99
C LYS A 32 1.02 -4.77 3.77
N CYS A 33 0.85 -3.50 3.65
CA CYS A 33 0.52 -2.85 2.39
C CYS A 33 1.73 -2.04 1.93
N GLY A 34 1.68 -1.53 0.72
CA GLY A 34 2.77 -0.71 0.24
C GLY A 34 2.52 -0.19 -1.16
N LEU A 35 3.55 0.43 -1.68
CA LEU A 35 3.55 0.91 -3.04
C LEU A 35 4.90 0.64 -3.70
N PHE A 36 4.89 0.56 -5.00
CA PHE A 36 6.06 0.61 -5.86
C PHE A 36 5.99 1.89 -6.69
N LEU A 37 7.04 2.70 -6.64
CA LEU A 37 7.25 3.88 -7.48
C LEU A 37 8.32 3.57 -8.51
N CYS A 38 7.98 3.63 -9.80
CA CYS A 38 8.90 3.38 -10.89
C CYS A 38 9.70 4.65 -11.23
N HIS A 39 11.02 4.55 -11.14
CA HIS A 39 11.93 5.66 -11.48
C HIS A 39 12.44 5.57 -12.91
N ARG A 40 12.58 4.35 -13.45
CA ARG A 40 13.13 4.13 -14.80
C ARG A 40 12.73 2.76 -15.33
N GLY A 41 12.69 2.64 -16.65
CA GLY A 41 12.36 1.39 -17.32
C GLY A 41 10.89 0.99 -17.22
N GLU A 42 10.63 -0.29 -17.42
CA GLU A 42 9.30 -0.88 -17.40
C GLU A 42 9.28 -2.15 -16.55
N ILE A 43 8.21 -2.33 -15.78
CA ILE A 43 7.96 -3.53 -14.99
C ILE A 43 6.54 -4.02 -15.26
N GLU A 44 6.43 -5.28 -15.64
CA GLU A 44 5.15 -5.94 -15.81
C GLU A 44 4.87 -6.87 -14.62
N ILE A 45 3.75 -6.66 -13.98
CA ILE A 45 3.27 -7.47 -12.85
C ILE A 45 1.91 -8.10 -13.15
N SER A 46 1.58 -9.18 -12.47
CA SER A 46 0.24 -9.76 -12.47
C SER A 46 -0.36 -9.65 -11.08
N LEU A 47 -1.58 -9.10 -11.02
CA LEU A 47 -2.42 -9.07 -9.84
C LEU A 47 -3.71 -9.84 -10.15
N GLU A 48 -3.99 -10.91 -9.39
CA GLU A 48 -5.20 -11.74 -9.60
C GLU A 48 -5.36 -12.18 -11.08
N ASN A 49 -4.25 -12.56 -11.74
CA ASN A 49 -4.13 -12.93 -13.16
C ASN A 49 -4.38 -11.78 -14.16
N LYS A 50 -4.50 -10.54 -13.71
CA LYS A 50 -4.58 -9.37 -14.58
C LYS A 50 -3.20 -8.71 -14.68
N PRO A 51 -2.65 -8.53 -15.91
CA PRO A 51 -1.36 -7.87 -16.10
C PRO A 51 -1.48 -6.36 -15.94
N TYR A 52 -0.44 -5.75 -15.38
CA TYR A 52 -0.27 -4.30 -15.26
C TYR A 52 1.14 -3.96 -15.70
N LEU A 53 1.27 -3.00 -16.59
CA LEU A 53 2.54 -2.43 -17.02
C LEU A 53 2.77 -1.13 -16.27
N ILE A 54 3.91 -1.04 -15.59
CA ILE A 54 4.32 0.07 -14.72
C ILE A 54 5.54 0.71 -15.38
N ARG A 55 5.48 2.01 -15.64
CA ARG A 55 6.52 2.80 -16.29
C ARG A 55 7.02 3.92 -15.40
N HIS A 56 8.03 4.66 -15.88
CA HIS A 56 8.49 5.86 -15.20
C HIS A 56 7.33 6.79 -14.77
N GLY A 57 7.34 7.21 -13.52
CA GLY A 57 6.30 8.06 -12.93
C GLY A 57 5.04 7.32 -12.49
N ASP A 58 4.94 6.00 -12.72
CA ASP A 58 3.80 5.23 -12.23
C ASP A 58 3.99 4.78 -10.78
N ILE A 59 2.90 4.81 -10.03
CA ILE A 59 2.78 4.18 -8.72
C ILE A 59 1.89 2.94 -8.85
N TYR A 60 2.33 1.83 -8.28
CA TYR A 60 1.52 0.66 -8.04
C TYR A 60 1.28 0.49 -6.54
N ILE A 61 0.02 0.56 -6.10
CA ILE A 61 -0.39 0.41 -4.69
C ILE A 61 -0.91 -1.01 -4.47
N TYR A 62 -0.30 -1.76 -3.57
CA TYR A 62 -0.76 -3.08 -3.21
C TYR A 62 -1.33 -3.14 -1.79
N GLN A 63 -2.41 -3.89 -1.64
CA GLN A 63 -3.08 -4.12 -0.37
C GLN A 63 -2.62 -5.43 0.27
N PRO A 64 -2.85 -5.62 1.58
CA PRO A 64 -2.52 -6.87 2.25
C PRO A 64 -3.18 -8.07 1.59
N SER A 65 -2.50 -9.20 1.61
CA SER A 65 -3.00 -10.48 1.05
C SER A 65 -3.27 -10.46 -0.47
N THR A 66 -2.75 -9.47 -1.19
CA THR A 66 -2.76 -9.50 -2.65
C THR A 66 -1.57 -10.30 -3.18
N LEU A 67 -1.82 -11.19 -4.13
CA LEU A 67 -0.81 -11.98 -4.80
C LEU A 67 -0.30 -11.18 -6.01
N VAL A 68 0.86 -10.54 -5.83
CA VAL A 68 1.56 -9.81 -6.90
C VAL A 68 2.67 -10.70 -7.44
N ARG A 69 2.65 -10.96 -8.74
CA ARG A 69 3.69 -11.73 -9.41
C ARG A 69 4.42 -10.85 -10.41
N LEU A 70 5.75 -10.81 -10.33
CA LEU A 70 6.58 -10.18 -11.34
C LEU A 70 6.57 -11.04 -12.61
N LEU A 71 6.12 -10.50 -13.73
CA LEU A 71 6.11 -11.17 -15.03
C LEU A 71 7.37 -10.84 -15.82
N HIS A 72 7.67 -9.57 -15.98
CA HIS A 72 8.79 -9.08 -16.75
C HIS A 72 9.34 -7.76 -16.17
N LYS A 73 10.61 -7.49 -16.40
CA LYS A 73 11.25 -6.18 -16.15
C LYS A 73 12.25 -5.87 -17.25
N SER A 74 12.34 -4.60 -17.64
CA SER A 74 13.40 -4.13 -18.54
C SER A 74 14.76 -4.16 -17.84
N GLU A 75 15.85 -4.16 -18.61
CA GLU A 75 17.21 -4.19 -18.08
C GLU A 75 17.56 -2.93 -17.27
N ASP A 76 16.96 -1.80 -17.59
CA ASP A 76 17.14 -0.52 -16.93
C ASP A 76 16.08 -0.23 -15.86
N ALA A 77 15.25 -1.21 -15.47
CA ALA A 77 14.20 -1.02 -14.50
C ALA A 77 14.75 -0.63 -13.12
N GLU A 78 14.31 0.52 -12.63
CA GLU A 78 14.64 1.06 -11.31
C GLU A 78 13.37 1.58 -10.63
N GLY A 79 13.28 1.42 -9.30
CA GLY A 79 12.16 1.92 -8.54
C GLY A 79 12.35 1.78 -7.04
N THR A 80 11.43 2.31 -6.28
CA THR A 80 11.41 2.19 -4.82
C THR A 80 10.17 1.45 -4.37
N ILE A 81 10.36 0.38 -3.58
CA ILE A 81 9.30 -0.30 -2.87
C ILE A 81 9.23 0.29 -1.46
N ILE A 82 8.04 0.66 -1.06
CA ILE A 82 7.74 1.13 0.28
C ILE A 82 6.72 0.19 0.89
N GLU A 83 7.12 -0.51 1.94
CA GLU A 83 6.24 -1.37 2.74
C GLU A 83 5.88 -0.70 4.04
N VAL A 84 4.61 -0.81 4.44
CA VAL A 84 4.06 -0.14 5.62
C VAL A 84 3.27 -1.13 6.46
N ASP A 85 3.48 -1.08 7.76
CA ASP A 85 2.72 -1.88 8.72
C ASP A 85 1.26 -1.41 8.79
N LEU A 86 0.33 -2.36 8.79
CA LEU A 86 -1.11 -2.07 8.81
C LEU A 86 -1.53 -1.27 10.04
N ASP A 87 -0.90 -1.50 11.19
CA ASP A 87 -1.20 -0.81 12.44
C ASP A 87 -0.89 0.69 12.38
N TYR A 88 0.03 1.06 11.52
CA TYR A 88 0.39 2.45 11.30
C TYR A 88 -0.49 3.09 10.22
N VAL A 89 -0.66 2.42 9.07
CA VAL A 89 -1.35 3.04 7.92
C VAL A 89 -2.87 3.08 8.06
N ILE A 90 -3.49 2.06 8.70
CA ILE A 90 -4.95 2.00 8.85
C ILE A 90 -5.53 3.22 9.58
N PRO A 91 -4.98 3.66 10.74
CA PRO A 91 -5.47 4.88 11.40
C PRO A 91 -5.32 6.15 10.56
N ILE A 92 -4.31 6.22 9.71
CA ILE A 92 -4.08 7.35 8.79
C ILE A 92 -5.12 7.32 7.67
N ALA A 93 -5.22 6.19 6.98
CA ALA A 93 -6.12 6.00 5.85
C ALA A 93 -7.60 6.18 6.24
N ASN A 94 -8.05 5.63 7.36
CA ASN A 94 -9.43 5.74 7.83
C ASN A 94 -9.93 7.17 8.11
N LYS A 95 -9.03 8.16 8.18
CA LYS A 95 -9.42 9.57 8.30
C LYS A 95 -9.93 10.15 6.98
N VAL A 96 -9.50 9.60 5.84
CA VAL A 96 -9.71 10.18 4.51
C VAL A 96 -10.26 9.20 3.48
N ILE A 97 -10.18 7.89 3.73
CA ILE A 97 -10.65 6.84 2.83
C ILE A 97 -11.82 6.08 3.46
N ASN A 98 -12.86 5.83 2.69
CA ASN A 98 -13.94 4.93 3.03
C ASN A 98 -13.76 3.56 2.34
N ALA A 99 -14.69 2.62 2.55
CA ALA A 99 -14.63 1.29 1.94
C ALA A 99 -14.74 1.32 0.42
N GLU A 100 -15.51 2.24 -0.11
CA GLU A 100 -15.69 2.40 -1.55
C GLU A 100 -14.37 2.81 -2.20
N ASN A 101 -13.66 3.76 -1.59
CA ASN A 101 -12.31 4.16 -2.01
C ASN A 101 -11.34 2.98 -2.00
N LEU A 102 -11.35 2.16 -0.94
CA LEU A 102 -10.47 0.99 -0.84
C LEU A 102 -10.73 -0.05 -1.95
N LEU A 103 -12.00 -0.31 -2.27
CA LEU A 103 -12.37 -1.20 -3.36
C LEU A 103 -12.00 -0.63 -4.71
N PHE A 104 -12.17 0.68 -4.90
CA PHE A 104 -11.75 1.36 -6.11
C PHE A 104 -10.23 1.23 -6.31
N MET A 105 -9.44 1.49 -5.27
CA MET A 105 -7.99 1.33 -5.30
C MET A 105 -7.56 -0.12 -5.57
N ARG A 106 -8.29 -1.11 -5.06
CA ARG A 106 -8.03 -2.52 -5.35
C ARG A 106 -8.25 -2.87 -6.82
N LYS A 107 -9.30 -2.31 -7.44
CA LYS A 107 -9.62 -2.51 -8.86
C LYS A 107 -8.70 -1.72 -9.79
N HIS A 108 -8.17 -0.60 -9.32
CA HIS A 108 -7.31 0.33 -10.06
C HIS A 108 -6.00 0.60 -9.29
N PRO A 109 -5.13 -0.40 -9.13
CA PRO A 109 -3.96 -0.30 -8.25
C PRO A 109 -2.82 0.57 -8.81
N CYS A 110 -2.86 0.87 -10.12
CA CYS A 110 -1.85 1.68 -10.80
C CYS A 110 -2.37 3.09 -11.07
N VAL A 111 -1.52 4.08 -10.88
CA VAL A 111 -1.77 5.47 -11.24
C VAL A 111 -0.50 6.12 -11.77
N SER A 112 -0.61 6.87 -12.87
CA SER A 112 0.49 7.67 -13.41
C SER A 112 0.48 9.05 -12.76
N LEU A 113 1.64 9.48 -12.27
CA LEU A 113 1.85 10.81 -11.70
C LEU A 113 2.15 11.83 -12.79
N SER A 114 1.76 13.08 -12.56
CA SER A 114 2.35 14.19 -13.33
C SER A 114 3.82 14.35 -12.93
N GLU A 115 4.63 15.00 -13.77
CA GLU A 115 6.03 15.28 -13.47
C GLU A 115 6.20 16.06 -12.15
N GLU A 116 5.33 17.04 -11.90
CA GLU A 116 5.34 17.82 -10.67
C GLU A 116 5.04 16.95 -9.44
N GLN A 117 4.04 16.06 -9.53
CA GLN A 117 3.71 15.12 -8.46
C GLN A 117 4.85 14.12 -8.22
N TYR A 118 5.47 13.61 -9.29
CA TYR A 118 6.58 12.68 -9.19
C TYR A 118 7.77 13.33 -8.47
N VAL A 119 8.17 14.53 -8.86
CA VAL A 119 9.28 15.27 -8.21
C VAL A 119 8.96 15.55 -6.75
N HIS A 120 7.72 15.98 -6.43
CA HIS A 120 7.31 16.27 -5.06
C HIS A 120 7.37 15.01 -4.18
N ILE A 121 6.82 13.90 -4.64
CA ILE A 121 6.78 12.63 -3.91
C ILE A 121 8.21 12.07 -3.73
N THR A 122 9.04 12.13 -4.75
CA THR A 122 10.44 11.68 -4.69
C THR A 122 11.24 12.50 -3.68
N ASN A 123 11.13 13.82 -3.70
CA ASN A 123 11.80 14.70 -2.74
C ASN A 123 11.37 14.41 -1.29
N LEU A 124 10.09 14.15 -1.06
CA LEU A 124 9.60 13.80 0.26
C LEU A 124 10.15 12.44 0.73
N LEU A 125 10.22 11.47 -0.18
CA LEU A 125 10.81 10.16 0.08
C LEU A 125 12.30 10.26 0.44
N GLU A 126 13.07 11.01 -0.34
CA GLU A 126 14.50 11.26 -0.07
C GLU A 126 14.72 11.96 1.27
N ASN A 127 13.86 12.91 1.63
CA ASN A 127 13.92 13.56 2.94
C ASN A 127 13.77 12.56 4.08
N ILE A 128 12.78 11.66 3.99
CA ILE A 128 12.57 10.61 4.98
C ILE A 128 13.78 9.68 5.07
N GLU A 129 14.28 9.21 3.93
CA GLU A 129 15.44 8.31 3.89
C GLU A 129 16.71 8.96 4.47
N ASN A 130 16.97 10.21 4.12
CA ASN A 130 18.15 10.94 4.60
C ASN A 130 18.08 11.13 6.13
N ARG A 131 16.90 11.38 6.69
CA ARG A 131 16.73 11.42 8.16
C ARG A 131 17.01 10.08 8.80
N ILE A 132 16.46 9.00 8.27
CA ILE A 132 16.73 7.65 8.80
C ILE A 132 18.23 7.33 8.76
N LYS A 133 18.91 7.67 7.65
CA LYS A 133 20.36 7.44 7.50
C LYS A 133 21.21 8.29 8.45
N SER A 134 20.84 9.55 8.67
CA SER A 134 21.59 10.45 9.56
C SER A 134 21.49 10.04 11.01
N GLU A 135 20.32 9.58 11.47
CA GLU A 135 20.12 9.19 12.86
C GLU A 135 20.76 7.84 13.23
N ASN A 136 20.97 6.96 12.26
CA ASN A 136 21.70 5.70 12.49
C ASN A 136 23.19 5.90 12.81
N LYS A 137 23.74 7.10 12.59
CA LYS A 137 25.16 7.41 12.77
C LYS A 137 25.49 8.19 14.06
N ALA A 138 24.50 8.68 14.78
CA ALA A 138 24.69 9.55 15.92
C ALA A 138 24.52 8.81 17.26
N GLU A 139 25.38 9.09 18.24
CA GLU A 139 25.11 8.79 19.66
C GLU A 139 24.02 9.74 20.16
N ILE A 140 22.82 9.20 20.36
CA ILE A 140 21.62 9.99 20.64
C ILE A 140 21.07 9.59 22.01
N ASN A 141 20.73 10.58 22.84
CA ASN A 141 20.02 10.31 24.09
C ASN A 141 18.58 9.83 23.80
N MET A 142 17.98 9.15 24.77
CA MET A 142 16.65 8.52 24.63
C MET A 142 15.55 9.51 24.21
N GLN A 143 15.58 10.74 24.75
CA GLN A 143 14.58 11.77 24.44
C GLN A 143 14.67 12.22 22.98
N ARG A 144 15.88 12.44 22.49
CA ARG A 144 16.10 12.82 21.08
C ARG A 144 15.74 11.66 20.15
N GLN A 145 16.03 10.44 20.52
CA GLN A 145 15.65 9.25 19.75
C GLN A 145 14.11 9.15 19.60
N HIS A 146 13.39 9.34 20.70
CA HIS A 146 11.91 9.34 20.66
C HIS A 146 11.36 10.45 19.78
N LEU A 147 11.89 11.68 19.92
CA LEU A 147 11.49 12.81 19.08
C LEU A 147 11.73 12.53 17.59
N MET A 148 12.86 11.95 17.23
CA MET A 148 13.18 11.61 15.84
C MET A 148 12.27 10.53 15.28
N GLN A 149 11.91 9.52 16.07
CA GLN A 149 10.95 8.50 15.68
C GLN A 149 9.58 9.11 15.36
N GLU A 150 9.08 10.00 16.22
CA GLU A 150 7.79 10.68 16.00
C GLU A 150 7.84 11.62 14.79
N LEU A 151 8.97 12.30 14.57
CA LEU A 151 9.18 13.13 13.38
C LEU A 151 9.14 12.30 12.09
N ILE A 152 9.85 11.18 12.06
CA ILE A 152 9.87 10.28 10.90
C ILE A 152 8.48 9.67 10.66
N LYS A 153 7.76 9.27 11.71
CA LYS A 153 6.36 8.83 11.59
C LYS A 153 5.45 9.92 11.02
N SER A 154 5.61 11.16 11.48
CA SER A 154 4.82 12.30 10.96
C SER A 154 5.09 12.57 9.48
N LEU A 155 6.35 12.49 9.05
CA LEU A 155 6.72 12.57 7.64
C LEU A 155 6.14 11.42 6.82
N GLY A 156 6.17 10.20 7.36
CA GLY A 156 5.53 9.05 6.74
C GLY A 156 4.01 9.20 6.62
N GLN A 157 3.35 9.82 7.61
CA GLN A 157 1.93 10.16 7.51
C GLN A 157 1.66 11.19 6.41
N THR A 158 2.49 12.24 6.31
CA THR A 158 2.41 13.23 5.23
C THR A 158 2.58 12.55 3.88
N PHE A 159 3.58 11.68 3.74
CA PHE A 159 3.81 10.90 2.54
C PHE A 159 2.58 10.06 2.14
N CYS A 160 1.94 9.39 3.09
CA CYS A 160 0.70 8.64 2.82
C CYS A 160 -0.41 9.53 2.27
N TYR A 161 -0.58 10.75 2.82
CA TYR A 161 -1.59 11.68 2.32
C TYR A 161 -1.27 12.23 0.94
N GLU A 162 -0.01 12.51 0.64
CA GLU A 162 0.40 12.96 -0.70
C GLU A 162 0.19 11.87 -1.77
N ILE A 163 0.48 10.61 -1.44
CA ILE A 163 0.17 9.49 -2.33
C ILE A 163 -1.34 9.39 -2.59
N LEU A 164 -2.16 9.50 -1.55
CA LEU A 164 -3.62 9.45 -1.72
C LEU A 164 -4.17 10.65 -2.47
N ASN A 165 -3.61 11.84 -2.22
CA ASN A 165 -3.96 13.06 -2.95
C ASN A 165 -3.66 12.91 -4.45
N ALA A 166 -2.44 12.49 -4.80
CA ALA A 166 -2.06 12.25 -6.19
C ALA A 166 -2.93 11.15 -6.84
N TYR A 167 -3.18 10.05 -6.11
CA TYR A 167 -4.01 8.96 -6.58
C TYR A 167 -5.41 9.43 -6.96
N PHE A 168 -6.13 10.11 -6.06
CA PHE A 168 -7.51 10.55 -6.30
C PHE A 168 -7.62 11.78 -7.22
N THR A 169 -6.55 12.54 -7.38
CA THR A 169 -6.49 13.60 -8.39
C THR A 169 -6.42 13.02 -9.81
N ASN A 170 -5.60 11.99 -10.01
CA ASN A 170 -5.35 11.41 -11.33
C ASN A 170 -6.37 10.32 -11.70
N LEU A 171 -6.98 9.68 -10.70
CA LEU A 171 -8.06 8.71 -10.86
C LEU A 171 -9.29 9.18 -10.07
N PRO A 172 -10.08 10.13 -10.63
CA PRO A 172 -11.28 10.60 -9.95
C PRO A 172 -12.27 9.46 -9.77
N LEU A 173 -12.78 9.36 -8.54
CA LEU A 173 -13.75 8.34 -8.16
C LEU A 173 -14.99 8.44 -9.05
N GLN A 174 -15.20 7.43 -9.88
CA GLN A 174 -16.48 7.23 -10.52
C GLN A 174 -17.35 6.42 -9.57
N PRO A 175 -18.63 6.81 -9.34
CA PRO A 175 -19.54 5.97 -8.58
C PRO A 175 -19.61 4.60 -9.24
N LEU A 176 -19.11 3.58 -8.57
CA LEU A 176 -19.25 2.21 -9.05
C LEU A 176 -20.73 1.85 -9.02
N PRO A 177 -21.27 1.18 -10.07
CA PRO A 177 -22.58 0.57 -9.99
C PRO A 177 -22.61 -0.33 -8.76
N GLN A 178 -23.35 0.10 -7.73
CA GLN A 178 -23.41 -0.65 -6.46
C GLN A 178 -24.52 -1.69 -6.57
N ASP A 179 -24.15 -2.94 -6.78
CA ASP A 179 -25.07 -4.01 -6.50
C ASP A 179 -25.11 -4.31 -4.97
N LYS A 180 -26.12 -5.03 -4.54
CA LYS A 180 -26.30 -5.40 -3.12
C LYS A 180 -25.10 -6.23 -2.59
N LYS A 181 -24.45 -7.02 -3.44
CA LYS A 181 -23.28 -7.83 -3.08
C LYS A 181 -22.04 -6.94 -2.89
N ASP A 182 -21.87 -5.90 -3.69
CA ASP A 182 -20.80 -4.92 -3.52
C ASP A 182 -20.90 -4.23 -2.18
N LEU A 183 -22.09 -3.78 -1.79
CA LEU A 183 -22.31 -3.17 -0.47
C LEU A 183 -22.02 -4.14 0.69
N ILE A 184 -22.41 -5.40 0.57
CA ILE A 184 -22.12 -6.42 1.57
C ILE A 184 -20.60 -6.63 1.69
N PHE A 185 -19.89 -6.72 0.58
CA PHE A 185 -18.44 -6.88 0.57
C PHE A 185 -17.73 -5.65 1.16
N GLN A 186 -18.16 -4.45 0.81
CA GLN A 186 -17.63 -3.19 1.37
C GLN A 186 -17.78 -3.13 2.90
N ASN A 187 -18.99 -3.40 3.40
CA ASN A 187 -19.27 -3.40 4.82
C ASN A 187 -18.47 -4.48 5.57
N PHE A 188 -18.22 -5.62 4.91
CA PHE A 188 -17.34 -6.65 5.45
C PHE A 188 -15.91 -6.14 5.57
N MET A 189 -15.35 -5.56 4.51
CA MET A 189 -13.98 -5.04 4.53
C MET A 189 -13.78 -4.01 5.63
N LEU A 190 -14.73 -3.04 5.77
CA LEU A 190 -14.70 -2.07 6.87
C LEU A 190 -14.72 -2.73 8.25
N SER A 191 -15.59 -3.72 8.41
CA SER A 191 -15.72 -4.43 9.69
C SER A 191 -14.49 -5.26 9.99
N LEU A 192 -13.91 -5.89 8.95
CA LEU A 192 -12.69 -6.68 9.06
C LEU A 192 -11.51 -5.79 9.49
N PHE A 193 -11.26 -4.66 8.83
CA PHE A 193 -10.19 -3.72 9.20
C PHE A 193 -10.30 -3.22 10.63
N ARG A 194 -11.53 -3.05 11.14
CA ARG A 194 -11.75 -2.59 12.52
C ARG A 194 -11.63 -3.70 13.57
N SER A 195 -11.87 -4.94 13.19
CA SER A 195 -12.12 -6.01 14.16
C SER A 195 -11.30 -7.29 13.95
N TYR A 196 -10.47 -7.40 12.89
CA TYR A 196 -9.78 -8.65 12.53
C TYR A 196 -8.87 -9.22 13.64
N ARG A 197 -8.36 -8.37 14.53
CA ARG A 197 -7.56 -8.81 15.67
C ARG A 197 -8.39 -9.49 16.77
N LYS A 198 -9.64 -9.09 16.93
CA LYS A 198 -10.53 -9.56 17.98
C LYS A 198 -11.52 -10.62 17.46
N GLU A 199 -11.96 -10.45 16.22
CA GLU A 199 -13.04 -11.24 15.64
C GLU A 199 -12.55 -11.90 14.34
N ARG A 200 -12.44 -13.23 14.40
CA ARG A 200 -12.01 -14.05 13.25
C ARG A 200 -13.14 -14.94 12.72
N ASN A 201 -14.32 -14.88 13.32
CA ASN A 201 -15.45 -15.75 12.98
C ASN A 201 -16.33 -15.12 11.91
N VAL A 202 -16.55 -15.83 10.82
CA VAL A 202 -17.43 -15.44 9.70
C VAL A 202 -18.85 -15.09 10.19
N ASN A 203 -19.36 -15.81 11.21
CA ASN A 203 -20.69 -15.57 11.78
C ASN A 203 -20.82 -14.17 12.39
N TYR A 204 -19.76 -13.62 12.96
CA TYR A 204 -19.75 -12.26 13.50
C TYR A 204 -20.03 -11.23 12.41
N TYR A 205 -19.33 -11.33 11.29
CA TYR A 205 -19.46 -10.38 10.16
C TYR A 205 -20.80 -10.54 9.44
N ALA A 206 -21.27 -11.75 9.27
CA ALA A 206 -22.58 -12.03 8.68
C ALA A 206 -23.72 -11.47 9.54
N LYS A 207 -23.66 -11.66 10.87
CA LYS A 207 -24.63 -11.08 11.82
C LYS A 207 -24.68 -9.57 11.76
N LYS A 208 -23.51 -8.90 11.67
CA LYS A 208 -23.43 -7.43 11.54
C LYS A 208 -24.19 -6.90 10.33
N GLN A 209 -24.31 -7.72 9.28
CA GLN A 209 -24.97 -7.35 8.03
C GLN A 209 -26.38 -7.96 7.90
N HIS A 210 -26.89 -8.60 8.95
CA HIS A 210 -28.22 -9.23 8.98
C HIS A 210 -28.45 -10.25 7.85
N ILE A 211 -27.40 -11.01 7.48
CA ILE A 211 -27.46 -12.06 6.46
C ILE A 211 -26.95 -13.40 7.00
N SER A 212 -27.34 -14.49 6.31
CA SER A 212 -26.86 -15.82 6.70
C SER A 212 -25.36 -15.99 6.43
N PRO A 213 -24.62 -16.74 7.28
CA PRO A 213 -23.19 -16.99 7.07
C PRO A 213 -22.87 -17.68 5.74
N ARG A 214 -23.79 -18.53 5.25
CA ARG A 214 -23.63 -19.22 3.96
C ARG A 214 -23.68 -18.22 2.79
N TYR A 215 -24.67 -17.35 2.78
CA TYR A 215 -24.82 -16.31 1.75
C TYR A 215 -23.68 -15.30 1.81
N PHE A 216 -23.30 -14.89 3.02
CA PHE A 216 -22.13 -14.03 3.23
C PHE A 216 -20.86 -14.65 2.64
N SER A 217 -20.57 -15.92 2.98
CA SER A 217 -19.36 -16.61 2.49
C SER A 217 -19.37 -16.78 0.97
N SER A 218 -20.52 -16.96 0.32
CA SER A 218 -20.60 -17.03 -1.14
C SER A 218 -20.20 -15.69 -1.78
N ILE A 219 -20.66 -14.57 -1.23
CA ILE A 219 -20.31 -13.23 -1.73
C ILE A 219 -18.80 -12.97 -1.58
N ILE A 220 -18.23 -13.29 -0.40
CA ILE A 220 -16.80 -13.04 -0.16
C ILE A 220 -15.90 -13.88 -1.08
N LYS A 221 -16.34 -15.08 -1.47
CA LYS A 221 -15.58 -15.92 -2.42
C LYS A 221 -15.71 -15.46 -3.88
N GLU A 222 -16.80 -14.78 -4.22
CA GLU A 222 -17.08 -14.28 -5.57
C GLU A 222 -16.33 -12.96 -5.85
N LYS A 223 -16.04 -12.18 -4.81
CA LYS A 223 -15.38 -10.87 -4.88
C LYS A 223 -13.90 -10.95 -4.56
#